data_68b83db8dd2bdc15c89ef79a69695696
#
_entry.id   68b83db8dd2bdc15c89ef79a69695696
#
_cell.length_a   1.000
_cell.length_b   1.000
_cell.length_c   1.000
_cell.angle_alpha   90.00
_cell.angle_beta   90.00
_cell.angle_gamma   90.00
#
_symmetry.space_group_name_H-M   'P 1'
#
loop_
_entity.id
_entity.type
_entity.pdbx_description
1 polymer ?
#
loop_
_entity_poly.entity_id
_entity_poly.type
_entity_poly.pdbx_seq_one_letter_code
_entity_poly.pdbx_strand_id
1 'polypeptide(L)'
;EANITLYNIDRCGYFSRSSTEALFCSPTDLLNELKNWAQNKNLAETALHNSDDKNEYDIPPVYLFDIQNKDSVWIISSWNEVPSTEAGVPSISKTSKVGNAKIHSNQIVDNTIPGYPTYFCFFPEKKLFGTICFKQRVNGQQGLKGYLNNFLTYKNDRYIQKEIKTDSDGIECTINNYINPYGDTP
;
A
#
# COMPACT_ATOMS: atom_id res chain seq x y z
N GLU A 1 8.15 -13.40 20.42
CA GLU A 1 9.38 -12.87 19.84
C GLU A 1 9.05 -12.26 18.49
N ALA A 2 9.57 -11.06 18.24
CA ALA A 2 9.42 -10.33 16.98
C ALA A 2 10.81 -10.00 16.41
N ASN A 3 10.97 -10.14 15.10
CA ASN A 3 12.19 -9.76 14.39
C ASN A 3 11.92 -8.46 13.63
N ILE A 4 12.78 -7.47 13.81
CA ILE A 4 12.72 -6.19 13.10
C ILE A 4 13.91 -6.11 12.15
N THR A 5 13.62 -5.89 10.85
CA THR A 5 14.65 -5.63 9.84
C THR A 5 14.52 -4.19 9.40
N LEU A 6 15.59 -3.41 9.56
CA LEU A 6 15.63 -1.99 9.20
C LEU A 6 16.18 -1.78 7.79
N TYR A 7 15.63 -0.77 7.10
CA TYR A 7 15.99 -0.35 5.76
C TYR A 7 16.11 1.17 5.69
N ASN A 8 16.99 1.67 4.82
CA ASN A 8 17.05 3.09 4.50
C ASN A 8 15.88 3.49 3.59
N ILE A 9 15.38 4.70 3.79
CA ILE A 9 14.45 5.35 2.88
C ILE A 9 15.30 6.23 1.94
N ASP A 10 15.70 5.66 0.82
CA ASP A 10 16.54 6.39 -0.16
C ASP A 10 15.74 7.44 -0.92
N ARG A 11 14.47 7.15 -1.23
CA ARG A 11 13.60 8.06 -1.98
C ARG A 11 12.19 8.02 -1.42
N CYS A 12 11.64 9.18 -1.09
CA CYS A 12 10.25 9.36 -0.67
C CYS A 12 9.79 10.77 -1.06
N GLY A 13 8.61 10.87 -1.66
CA GLY A 13 8.00 12.13 -2.09
C GLY A 13 7.97 12.30 -3.61
N TYR A 14 7.81 13.55 -4.06
CA TYR A 14 7.71 13.90 -5.46
C TYR A 14 9.02 14.51 -5.97
N PHE A 15 9.47 14.03 -7.13
CA PHE A 15 10.77 14.34 -7.70
C PHE A 15 10.62 14.96 -9.09
N SER A 16 11.50 15.93 -9.44
CA SER A 16 11.67 16.29 -10.85
C SER A 16 12.46 15.22 -11.59
N ARG A 17 12.40 15.25 -12.94
CA ARG A 17 13.09 14.24 -13.78
C ARG A 17 14.60 14.18 -13.57
N SER A 18 15.22 15.31 -13.17
CA SER A 18 16.67 15.43 -13.02
C SER A 18 17.14 15.43 -11.57
N SER A 19 16.24 15.36 -10.58
CA SER A 19 16.61 15.45 -9.17
C SER A 19 16.66 14.08 -8.49
N THR A 20 17.67 13.91 -7.63
CA THR A 20 17.77 12.80 -6.69
C THR A 20 17.09 13.11 -5.36
N GLU A 21 16.77 14.40 -5.10
CA GLU A 21 16.09 14.86 -3.90
C GLU A 21 14.62 15.15 -4.19
N ALA A 22 13.76 14.84 -3.22
CA ALA A 22 12.34 15.14 -3.32
C ALA A 22 12.12 16.67 -3.27
N LEU A 23 11.29 17.17 -4.18
CA LEU A 23 10.87 18.57 -4.18
C LEU A 23 9.93 18.87 -3.01
N PHE A 24 9.05 17.93 -2.69
CA PHE A 24 8.07 18.04 -1.60
C PHE A 24 7.57 16.66 -1.18
N CYS A 25 6.80 16.60 -0.09
CA CYS A 25 6.26 15.40 0.55
C CYS A 25 7.36 14.53 1.18
N SER A 26 7.88 14.99 2.30
CA SER A 26 8.81 14.20 3.12
C SER A 26 8.16 12.90 3.63
N PRO A 27 8.93 11.93 4.16
CA PRO A 27 8.37 10.74 4.80
C PRO A 27 7.35 11.06 5.91
N THR A 28 7.57 12.14 6.68
CA THR A 28 6.63 12.60 7.71
C THR A 28 5.34 13.11 7.08
N ASP A 29 5.44 13.90 6.00
CA ASP A 29 4.25 14.41 5.29
C ASP A 29 3.43 13.26 4.70
N LEU A 30 4.10 12.30 4.04
CA LEU A 30 3.45 11.11 3.49
C LEU A 30 2.62 10.36 4.55
N LEU A 31 3.22 10.12 5.72
CA LEU A 31 2.57 9.37 6.79
C LEU A 31 1.41 10.15 7.42
N ASN A 32 1.53 11.45 7.58
CA ASN A 32 0.47 12.32 8.03
C ASN A 32 -0.70 12.34 7.04
N GLU A 33 -0.43 12.53 5.76
CA GLU A 33 -1.45 12.55 4.72
C GLU A 33 -2.15 11.19 4.59
N LEU A 34 -1.40 10.09 4.66
CA LEU A 34 -1.97 8.75 4.66
C LEU A 34 -2.91 8.53 5.86
N LYS A 35 -2.50 8.96 7.05
CA LYS A 35 -3.32 8.87 8.27
C LYS A 35 -4.58 9.70 8.13
N ASN A 36 -4.48 10.95 7.66
CA ASN A 36 -5.62 11.84 7.45
C ASN A 36 -6.59 11.26 6.41
N TRP A 37 -6.07 10.78 5.29
CA TRP A 37 -6.87 10.17 4.23
C TRP A 37 -7.63 8.93 4.70
N ALA A 38 -7.05 8.14 5.60
CA ALA A 38 -7.67 6.93 6.12
C ALA A 38 -8.73 7.18 7.19
N GLN A 39 -8.81 8.39 7.75
CA GLN A 39 -9.79 8.72 8.79
C GLN A 39 -11.22 8.48 8.30
N ASN A 40 -12.01 7.81 9.14
CA ASN A 40 -13.43 7.50 8.89
C ASN A 40 -13.71 6.60 7.68
N LYS A 41 -12.70 5.96 7.08
CA LYS A 41 -12.87 4.98 6.02
C LYS A 41 -13.07 3.58 6.58
N ASN A 42 -13.91 2.81 5.92
CA ASN A 42 -13.93 1.36 6.11
C ASN A 42 -12.69 0.72 5.50
N LEU A 43 -12.30 -0.47 5.97
CA LEU A 43 -11.11 -1.16 5.47
C LEU A 43 -11.13 -1.31 3.93
N ALA A 44 -12.25 -1.72 3.36
CA ALA A 44 -12.40 -1.89 1.91
C ALA A 44 -12.14 -0.60 1.11
N GLU A 45 -12.43 0.58 1.67
CA GLU A 45 -12.19 1.88 1.03
C GLU A 45 -10.72 2.29 1.04
N THR A 46 -9.88 1.56 1.78
CA THR A 46 -8.43 1.80 1.82
C THR A 46 -7.65 0.96 0.83
N ALA A 47 -8.29 0.12 0.02
CA ALA A 47 -7.63 -0.62 -1.05
C ALA A 47 -7.02 0.36 -2.07
N LEU A 48 -5.73 0.18 -2.35
CA LEU A 48 -5.00 0.97 -3.34
C LEU A 48 -4.39 0.02 -4.37
N HIS A 49 -5.19 -0.37 -5.33
CA HIS A 49 -4.73 -1.07 -6.53
C HIS A 49 -5.08 -0.23 -7.75
N ASN A 50 -4.28 -0.33 -8.77
CA ASN A 50 -4.54 0.34 -10.03
C ASN A 50 -5.58 -0.48 -10.80
N SER A 51 -6.84 -0.05 -10.78
CA SER A 51 -7.92 -0.71 -11.53
C SER A 51 -7.74 -0.61 -13.05
N ASP A 52 -6.88 0.30 -13.52
CA ASP A 52 -6.64 0.56 -14.94
C ASP A 52 -5.50 -0.30 -15.52
N ASP A 53 -4.64 -0.87 -14.66
CA ASP A 53 -3.64 -1.84 -15.09
C ASP A 53 -4.31 -3.21 -15.32
N LYS A 54 -4.83 -3.38 -16.52
CA LYS A 54 -5.18 -4.71 -17.07
C LYS A 54 -3.94 -5.59 -17.27
N ASN A 55 -2.95 -5.45 -16.42
CA ASN A 55 -1.78 -6.30 -16.43
C ASN A 55 -2.14 -7.66 -15.83
N GLU A 56 -1.79 -8.66 -16.53
CA GLU A 56 -2.02 -10.11 -16.49
C GLU A 56 -1.74 -10.82 -15.16
N TYR A 57 -1.40 -10.07 -14.11
CA TYR A 57 -1.17 -10.59 -12.76
C TYR A 57 -2.10 -9.87 -11.79
N ASP A 58 -3.19 -10.54 -11.45
CA ASP A 58 -4.11 -10.15 -10.37
C ASP A 58 -3.34 -10.16 -9.03
N ILE A 59 -2.62 -9.07 -8.75
CA ILE A 59 -1.97 -8.90 -7.45
C ILE A 59 -3.10 -8.62 -6.45
N PRO A 60 -3.27 -9.47 -5.44
CA PRO A 60 -4.33 -9.27 -4.46
C PRO A 60 -4.21 -7.90 -3.78
N PRO A 61 -5.34 -7.25 -3.48
CA PRO A 61 -5.36 -5.94 -2.85
C PRO A 61 -4.64 -5.93 -1.50
N VAL A 62 -4.05 -4.77 -1.20
CA VAL A 62 -3.51 -4.45 0.12
C VAL A 62 -4.34 -3.32 0.71
N TYR A 63 -4.71 -3.45 1.97
CA TYR A 63 -5.54 -2.49 2.70
C TYR A 63 -4.74 -1.90 3.86
N LEU A 64 -5.02 -0.66 4.22
CA LEU A 64 -4.47 -0.05 5.43
C LEU A 64 -5.29 -0.53 6.64
N PHE A 65 -4.71 -1.46 7.41
CA PHE A 65 -5.37 -2.00 8.59
C PHE A 65 -5.34 -1.04 9.78
N ASP A 66 -4.18 -0.41 10.03
CA ASP A 66 -4.02 0.62 11.06
C ASP A 66 -2.79 1.49 10.78
N ILE A 67 -2.83 2.74 11.24
CA ILE A 67 -1.71 3.68 11.22
C ILE A 67 -1.71 4.51 12.49
N GLN A 68 -0.67 4.37 13.29
CA GLN A 68 -0.49 5.05 14.56
C GLN A 68 0.86 5.75 14.61
N ASN A 69 0.91 6.86 15.34
CA ASN A 69 2.18 7.51 15.67
C ASN A 69 2.24 7.84 17.15
N LYS A 70 3.42 7.65 17.70
CA LYS A 70 3.75 8.10 19.05
C LYS A 70 5.14 8.71 19.00
N ASP A 71 5.23 9.94 19.42
CA ASP A 71 6.44 10.76 19.30
C ASP A 71 6.91 10.80 17.83
N SER A 72 8.15 10.43 17.55
CA SER A 72 8.71 10.37 16.19
C SER A 72 8.62 8.98 15.54
N VAL A 73 7.93 8.02 16.16
CA VAL A 73 7.82 6.65 15.66
C VAL A 73 6.41 6.40 15.11
N TRP A 74 6.34 5.86 13.91
CA TRP A 74 5.09 5.44 13.28
C TRP A 74 5.02 3.93 13.20
N ILE A 75 3.84 3.38 13.44
CA ILE A 75 3.53 1.98 13.23
C ILE A 75 2.42 1.90 12.19
N ILE A 76 2.65 1.12 11.14
CA ILE A 76 1.66 0.81 10.11
C ILE A 76 1.42 -0.69 10.13
N SER A 77 0.17 -1.08 10.06
CA SER A 77 -0.22 -2.45 9.72
C SER A 77 -1.04 -2.46 8.43
N SER A 78 -0.72 -3.40 7.56
CA SER A 78 -1.47 -3.63 6.33
C SER A 78 -2.16 -4.98 6.39
N TRP A 79 -3.32 -5.10 5.76
CA TRP A 79 -3.99 -6.36 5.51
C TRP A 79 -3.75 -6.75 4.06
N ASN A 80 -3.19 -7.92 3.84
CA ASN A 80 -2.91 -8.45 2.52
C ASN A 80 -3.96 -9.51 2.20
N GLU A 81 -4.78 -9.26 1.20
CA GLU A 81 -5.77 -10.22 0.74
C GLU A 81 -5.12 -11.46 0.16
N VAL A 82 -5.73 -12.61 0.36
CA VAL A 82 -5.31 -13.86 -0.28
C VAL A 82 -6.29 -14.25 -1.37
N PRO A 83 -5.81 -14.84 -2.48
CA PRO A 83 -6.69 -15.32 -3.52
C PRO A 83 -7.74 -16.29 -2.95
N SER A 84 -8.98 -16.04 -3.26
CA SER A 84 -10.12 -16.85 -2.85
C SER A 84 -11.06 -17.06 -4.02
N THR A 85 -11.91 -18.09 -3.93
CA THR A 85 -12.97 -18.37 -4.89
C THR A 85 -14.32 -18.32 -4.17
N GLU A 86 -15.40 -18.38 -4.90
CA GLU A 86 -16.75 -18.54 -4.30
C GLU A 86 -16.84 -19.76 -3.36
N ALA A 87 -16.02 -20.79 -3.60
CA ALA A 87 -15.91 -21.96 -2.74
C ALA A 87 -15.09 -21.73 -1.46
N GLY A 88 -14.40 -20.57 -1.33
CA GLY A 88 -13.60 -20.21 -0.17
C GLY A 88 -12.09 -20.20 -0.41
N VAL A 89 -11.33 -20.21 0.69
CA VAL A 89 -9.86 -20.21 0.67
C VAL A 89 -9.34 -21.64 0.58
N PRO A 90 -8.55 -21.99 -0.44
CA PRO A 90 -8.03 -23.35 -0.60
C PRO A 90 -6.99 -23.70 0.48
N SER A 91 -7.02 -24.95 0.91
CA SER A 91 -6.03 -25.53 1.82
C SER A 91 -5.70 -26.98 1.47
N ILE A 92 -4.54 -27.45 1.91
CA ILE A 92 -4.07 -28.83 1.69
C ILE A 92 -3.66 -29.44 3.03
N SER A 93 -4.02 -30.70 3.26
CA SER A 93 -3.57 -31.41 4.46
C SER A 93 -2.04 -31.60 4.45
N LYS A 94 -1.39 -31.26 5.57
CA LYS A 94 0.07 -31.42 5.76
C LYS A 94 0.54 -32.88 5.64
N THR A 95 -0.37 -33.85 5.83
CA THR A 95 -0.07 -35.28 5.77
C THR A 95 -0.30 -35.89 4.38
N SER A 96 -0.78 -35.08 3.41
CA SER A 96 -0.97 -35.54 2.05
C SER A 96 0.36 -35.90 1.39
N LYS A 97 0.34 -36.95 0.57
CA LYS A 97 1.50 -37.34 -0.23
C LYS A 97 1.56 -36.49 -1.51
N VAL A 98 2.79 -36.23 -1.97
CA VAL A 98 3.02 -35.56 -3.27
C VAL A 98 2.34 -36.36 -4.39
N GLY A 99 1.60 -35.67 -5.26
CA GLY A 99 0.82 -36.24 -6.35
C GLY A 99 -0.59 -36.73 -5.96
N ASN A 100 -0.92 -36.84 -4.64
CA ASN A 100 -2.23 -37.30 -4.14
C ASN A 100 -2.87 -36.36 -3.13
N ALA A 101 -2.47 -35.09 -3.12
CA ALA A 101 -3.05 -34.09 -2.23
C ALA A 101 -4.45 -33.67 -2.72
N LYS A 102 -5.43 -33.72 -1.82
CA LYS A 102 -6.75 -33.16 -2.07
C LYS A 102 -6.78 -31.72 -1.59
N ILE A 103 -7.38 -30.86 -2.40
CA ILE A 103 -7.63 -29.44 -2.04
C ILE A 103 -8.94 -29.40 -1.28
N HIS A 104 -8.92 -28.75 -0.13
CA HIS A 104 -10.08 -28.42 0.70
C HIS A 104 -10.34 -26.92 0.62
N SER A 105 -11.57 -26.51 0.53
CA SER A 105 -11.97 -25.10 0.63
C SER A 105 -12.50 -24.80 2.02
N ASN A 106 -12.01 -23.70 2.62
CA ASN A 106 -12.51 -23.19 3.88
C ASN A 106 -13.48 -22.05 3.60
N GLN A 107 -14.69 -22.14 4.10
CA GLN A 107 -15.70 -21.10 3.90
C GLN A 107 -15.23 -19.77 4.46
N ILE A 108 -15.52 -18.71 3.73
CA ILE A 108 -15.26 -17.33 4.14
C ILE A 108 -16.53 -16.81 4.80
N VAL A 109 -16.38 -16.11 5.91
CA VAL A 109 -17.51 -15.44 6.57
C VAL A 109 -17.97 -14.28 5.69
N ASP A 110 -19.28 -14.10 5.52
CA ASP A 110 -19.84 -13.02 4.73
C ASP A 110 -19.32 -11.65 5.16
N ASN A 111 -19.08 -10.77 4.20
CA ASN A 111 -18.53 -9.44 4.40
C ASN A 111 -17.15 -9.40 5.09
N THR A 112 -16.33 -10.43 4.90
CA THR A 112 -14.95 -10.46 5.39
C THR A 112 -13.97 -10.55 4.23
N ILE A 113 -12.74 -10.05 4.47
CA ILE A 113 -11.64 -10.10 3.51
C ILE A 113 -10.65 -11.14 4.01
N PRO A 114 -10.51 -12.30 3.35
CA PRO A 114 -9.54 -13.31 3.75
C PRO A 114 -8.12 -12.81 3.50
N GLY A 115 -7.23 -12.96 4.48
CA GLY A 115 -5.88 -12.42 4.34
C GLY A 115 -5.03 -12.58 5.59
N TYR A 116 -3.92 -11.85 5.60
CA TYR A 116 -3.00 -11.81 6.73
C TYR A 116 -2.42 -10.40 6.94
N PRO A 117 -2.11 -10.04 8.19
CA PRO A 117 -1.51 -8.75 8.48
C PRO A 117 0.00 -8.75 8.25
N THR A 118 0.54 -7.58 7.84
CA THR A 118 1.97 -7.26 7.89
C THR A 118 2.19 -5.96 8.66
N TYR A 119 3.35 -5.83 9.29
CA TYR A 119 3.60 -4.75 10.25
C TYR A 119 4.90 -4.03 9.94
N PHE A 120 4.90 -2.70 10.11
CA PHE A 120 6.00 -1.84 9.77
C PHE A 120 6.18 -0.75 10.83
N CYS A 121 7.42 -0.34 11.06
CA CYS A 121 7.74 0.85 11.83
C CYS A 121 8.50 1.85 10.96
N PHE A 122 8.26 3.14 11.18
CA PHE A 122 8.95 4.20 10.47
C PHE A 122 9.58 5.17 11.47
N PHE A 123 10.77 5.63 11.11
CA PHE A 123 11.55 6.64 11.81
C PHE A 123 11.89 7.75 10.80
N PRO A 124 10.94 8.62 10.43
CA PRO A 124 11.10 9.58 9.34
C PRO A 124 12.30 10.49 9.48
N GLU A 125 12.56 10.99 10.68
CA GLU A 125 13.70 11.87 10.99
C GLU A 125 15.05 11.20 10.71
N LYS A 126 15.10 9.87 10.85
CA LYS A 126 16.31 9.06 10.58
C LYS A 126 16.34 8.52 9.15
N LYS A 127 15.32 8.79 8.34
CA LYS A 127 15.11 8.20 7.01
C LYS A 127 15.21 6.68 7.03
N LEU A 128 14.59 6.04 8.06
CA LEU A 128 14.56 4.58 8.23
C LEU A 128 13.12 4.09 8.27
N PHE A 129 12.91 2.87 7.77
CA PHE A 129 11.72 2.08 8.06
C PHE A 129 12.13 0.65 8.39
N GLY A 130 11.24 -0.10 9.05
CA GLY A 130 11.48 -1.48 9.39
C GLY A 130 10.26 -2.35 9.14
N THR A 131 10.50 -3.60 8.76
CA THR A 131 9.49 -4.65 8.77
C THR A 131 9.50 -5.35 10.12
N ILE A 132 8.32 -5.61 10.69
CA ILE A 132 8.16 -6.29 11.97
C ILE A 132 7.55 -7.66 11.69
N CYS A 133 8.36 -8.71 11.78
CA CYS A 133 7.92 -10.09 11.54
C CYS A 133 7.76 -10.81 12.88
N PHE A 134 6.55 -11.27 13.16
CA PHE A 134 6.28 -12.17 14.28
C PHE A 134 6.62 -13.61 13.89
N LYS A 135 5.79 -14.58 14.27
CA LYS A 135 6.00 -15.98 13.88
C LYS A 135 5.82 -16.23 12.38
N GLN A 136 5.12 -15.34 11.68
CA GLN A 136 4.93 -15.38 10.24
C GLN A 136 6.15 -14.78 9.54
N ARG A 137 6.63 -15.44 8.50
CA ARG A 137 7.86 -15.06 7.79
C ARG A 137 7.66 -14.06 6.65
N VAL A 138 6.44 -13.58 6.44
CA VAL A 138 6.15 -12.61 5.37
C VAL A 138 6.49 -11.22 5.87
N ASN A 139 7.42 -10.54 5.22
CA ASN A 139 7.82 -9.19 5.63
C ASN A 139 6.95 -8.08 5.00
N GLY A 140 6.23 -8.35 3.92
CA GLY A 140 5.27 -7.41 3.29
C GLY A 140 5.89 -6.17 2.65
N GLN A 141 7.21 -6.04 2.59
CA GLN A 141 7.90 -4.83 2.11
C GLN A 141 7.45 -4.41 0.70
N GLN A 142 7.35 -5.34 -0.23
CA GLN A 142 6.93 -5.05 -1.61
C GLN A 142 5.48 -4.56 -1.67
N GLY A 143 4.59 -5.20 -0.92
CA GLY A 143 3.19 -4.79 -0.82
C GLY A 143 3.05 -3.37 -0.27
N LEU A 144 3.77 -3.06 0.83
CA LEU A 144 3.77 -1.71 1.38
C LEU A 144 4.32 -0.67 0.40
N LYS A 145 5.43 -0.98 -0.29
CA LYS A 145 6.02 -0.07 -1.27
C LYS A 145 5.04 0.24 -2.40
N GLY A 146 4.38 -0.78 -2.95
CA GLY A 146 3.34 -0.61 -3.96
C GLY A 146 2.17 0.22 -3.44
N TYR A 147 1.72 -0.08 -2.22
CA TYR A 147 0.65 0.64 -1.55
C TYR A 147 0.95 2.13 -1.39
N LEU A 148 2.11 2.49 -0.86
CA LEU A 148 2.51 3.89 -0.68
C LEU A 148 2.71 4.62 -2.01
N ASN A 149 3.23 3.94 -3.04
CA ASN A 149 3.33 4.51 -4.38
C ASN A 149 1.95 4.82 -4.97
N ASN A 150 0.99 3.90 -4.85
CA ASN A 150 -0.37 4.12 -5.33
C ASN A 150 -1.06 5.24 -4.56
N PHE A 151 -0.82 5.34 -3.25
CA PHE A 151 -1.30 6.48 -2.48
C PHE A 151 -0.76 7.81 -2.99
N LEU A 152 0.55 7.93 -3.18
CA LEU A 152 1.19 9.14 -3.72
C LEU A 152 0.70 9.47 -5.13
N THR A 153 0.43 8.45 -5.96
CA THR A 153 0.06 8.65 -7.36
C THR A 153 -1.41 9.02 -7.55
N TYR A 154 -2.31 8.46 -6.73
CA TYR A 154 -3.74 8.51 -7.04
C TYR A 154 -4.64 9.08 -5.94
N LYS A 155 -4.18 9.12 -4.68
CA LYS A 155 -5.04 9.40 -3.52
C LYS A 155 -4.55 10.52 -2.61
N ASN A 156 -3.35 11.01 -2.81
CA ASN A 156 -2.82 12.12 -2.01
C ASN A 156 -3.33 13.47 -2.54
N ASP A 157 -4.61 13.76 -2.27
CA ASP A 157 -5.32 14.92 -2.81
C ASP A 157 -4.66 16.26 -2.44
N ARG A 158 -3.82 16.32 -1.42
CA ARG A 158 -3.05 17.52 -1.08
C ARG A 158 -2.04 17.91 -2.14
N TYR A 159 -1.47 16.92 -2.85
CA TYR A 159 -0.40 17.11 -3.82
C TYR A 159 -0.82 16.79 -5.25
N ILE A 160 -2.06 16.36 -5.45
CA ILE A 160 -2.57 15.94 -6.75
C ILE A 160 -3.64 16.92 -7.20
N GLN A 161 -3.39 17.57 -8.34
CA GLN A 161 -4.40 18.33 -9.07
C GLN A 161 -4.81 17.55 -10.30
N LYS A 162 -6.08 17.17 -10.36
CA LYS A 162 -6.64 16.45 -11.51
C LYS A 162 -7.06 17.44 -12.59
N GLU A 163 -6.62 17.21 -13.82
CA GLU A 163 -6.98 17.98 -15.00
C GLU A 163 -7.63 17.05 -16.02
N ILE A 164 -8.78 17.42 -16.57
CA ILE A 164 -9.40 16.68 -17.66
C ILE A 164 -8.87 17.28 -18.97
N LYS A 165 -8.25 16.45 -19.79
CA LYS A 165 -7.83 16.81 -21.16
C LYS A 165 -8.58 15.96 -22.16
N THR A 166 -9.04 16.62 -23.22
CA THR A 166 -9.64 15.94 -24.38
C THR A 166 -8.55 15.79 -25.44
N ASP A 167 -8.35 14.59 -25.93
CA ASP A 167 -7.40 14.33 -27.01
C ASP A 167 -7.95 14.76 -28.39
N SER A 168 -7.15 14.56 -29.45
CA SER A 168 -7.53 14.86 -30.84
C SER A 168 -8.74 14.08 -31.34
N ASP A 169 -9.04 12.96 -30.73
CA ASP A 169 -10.15 12.07 -31.11
C ASP A 169 -11.41 12.31 -30.27
N GLY A 170 -11.38 13.35 -29.40
CA GLY A 170 -12.51 13.74 -28.55
C GLY A 170 -12.66 12.89 -27.26
N ILE A 171 -11.65 12.06 -26.92
CA ILE A 171 -11.66 11.22 -25.73
C ILE A 171 -11.14 12.03 -24.55
N GLU A 172 -11.96 12.11 -23.48
CA GLU A 172 -11.55 12.73 -22.23
C GLU A 172 -10.64 11.80 -21.42
N CYS A 173 -9.49 12.31 -21.01
CA CYS A 173 -8.58 11.63 -20.11
C CYS A 173 -8.25 12.49 -18.89
N THR A 174 -8.18 11.88 -17.71
CA THR A 174 -7.77 12.57 -16.47
C THR A 174 -6.26 12.50 -16.33
N ILE A 175 -5.62 13.66 -16.22
CA ILE A 175 -4.18 13.77 -15.96
C ILE A 175 -3.98 14.24 -14.52
N ASN A 176 -3.11 13.55 -13.80
CA ASN A 176 -2.69 13.96 -12.47
C ASN A 176 -1.47 14.89 -12.59
N ASN A 177 -1.62 16.15 -12.20
CA ASN A 177 -0.52 17.08 -12.02
C ASN A 177 -0.14 17.08 -10.53
N TYR A 178 1.17 17.05 -10.26
CA TYR A 178 1.66 17.07 -8.88
C TYR A 178 2.10 18.49 -8.54
N ILE A 179 1.51 19.04 -7.49
CA ILE A 179 1.70 20.44 -7.07
C ILE A 179 2.31 20.51 -5.67
N ASN A 180 3.12 21.54 -5.44
CA ASN A 180 3.57 21.88 -4.10
C ASN A 180 2.49 22.69 -3.39
N PRO A 181 1.83 22.20 -2.32
CA PRO A 181 0.78 22.93 -1.62
C PRO A 181 1.29 24.16 -0.85
N TYR A 182 2.60 24.32 -0.73
CA TYR A 182 3.24 25.47 -0.06
C TYR A 182 3.63 26.59 -1.04
N GLY A 183 3.24 26.47 -2.31
CA GLY A 183 3.60 27.38 -3.37
C GLY A 183 4.91 27.02 -4.06
N ASP A 184 5.16 27.61 -5.23
CA ASP A 184 6.40 27.43 -5.94
C ASP A 184 7.53 28.01 -5.09
N THR A 185 8.41 27.15 -4.61
CA THR A 185 9.73 27.55 -4.14
C THR A 185 10.58 27.82 -5.39
N PRO A 186 11.15 29.00 -5.54
CA PRO A 186 11.96 29.36 -6.71
C PRO A 186 13.15 28.44 -6.91
#